data_d3db4628d7c1319517d7ae1b8d2795b8
#
_entry.id   d3db4628d7c1319517d7ae1b8d2795b8
#
_cell.length_a   1.000
_cell.length_b   1.000
_cell.length_c   1.000
_cell.angle_alpha   90.00
_cell.angle_beta   90.00
_cell.angle_gamma   90.00
#
_symmetry.space_group_name_H-M   'P 1'
#
loop_
_entity.id
_entity.type
_entity.pdbx_description
1 polymer ?
#
loop_
_entity_poly.entity_id
_entity_poly.type
_entity_poly.pdbx_seq_one_letter_code
_entity_poly.pdbx_strand_id
1 'polypeptide(L)'
;MGLEEETVQKKHNRAIIYTIFWSLVFVVVVIYLNASQLKPVKGQMRIGVTYMTMNNEFYQTLNAEIERVADEKGDLLLVRNPELDEGKQSQQIDYFRQQKVNVIVINPVKGDSPKIIASLKRAREAGIKIIAVDSQLSHFTVDASVVSDNYQAGVLVAQRLMKQKNEAKILLLEHKGTVSAEQRIQGFLDTIQSEPAYQVVGREETRGQTELALPAVSQVIQDGLVFDTVVALNDRAAIGSLAAIKENQLAQPISIYGIDGSPDMKVLLSTTDDIEGTVAQSPLKMGRQVMQVIECMRTGKTYKEQYKIPVEMIDKDNVDRYDVNGWQ
;
A
#
# COMPACT_ATOMS: atom_id res chain seq x y z
N MET A 1 38.87 -2.12 -70.03
CA MET A 1 38.55 -2.88 -68.84
C MET A 1 38.51 -2.01 -67.55
N GLY A 2 39.49 -1.13 -67.29
CA GLY A 2 39.50 -0.34 -66.04
C GLY A 2 38.42 0.78 -65.87
N LEU A 3 37.93 1.38 -66.99
CA LEU A 3 36.93 2.46 -66.91
C LEU A 3 35.48 1.97 -66.65
N GLU A 4 35.15 0.72 -67.00
CA GLU A 4 33.87 0.11 -66.73
C GLU A 4 33.74 -0.33 -65.27
N GLU A 5 34.82 -0.88 -64.67
CA GLU A 5 34.86 -1.26 -63.27
C GLU A 5 34.73 -0.04 -62.33
N GLU A 6 35.41 1.08 -62.64
CA GLU A 6 35.33 2.29 -61.88
C GLU A 6 33.91 2.92 -61.87
N THR A 7 33.21 2.76 -63.02
CA THR A 7 31.81 3.28 -63.17
C THR A 7 30.81 2.42 -62.41
N VAL A 8 31.01 1.08 -62.37
CA VAL A 8 30.20 0.15 -61.59
C VAL A 8 30.42 0.39 -60.08
N GLN A 9 31.65 0.58 -59.63
CA GLN A 9 31.96 0.84 -58.27
C GLN A 9 31.40 2.19 -57.78
N LYS A 10 31.40 3.24 -58.60
CA LYS A 10 30.77 4.54 -58.30
C LYS A 10 29.22 4.43 -58.19
N LYS A 11 28.59 3.63 -59.06
CA LYS A 11 27.14 3.35 -58.94
C LYS A 11 26.81 2.56 -57.69
N HIS A 12 27.61 1.57 -57.32
CA HIS A 12 27.41 0.76 -56.12
C HIS A 12 27.56 1.60 -54.85
N ASN A 13 28.60 2.42 -54.76
CA ASN A 13 28.81 3.35 -53.63
C ASN A 13 27.69 4.38 -53.50
N ARG A 14 27.14 4.91 -54.60
CA ARG A 14 25.97 5.79 -54.56
C ARG A 14 24.73 5.08 -54.07
N ALA A 15 24.48 3.82 -54.48
CA ALA A 15 23.36 3.05 -54.01
C ALA A 15 23.43 2.81 -52.48
N ILE A 16 24.61 2.49 -51.95
CA ILE A 16 24.85 2.32 -50.51
C ILE A 16 24.58 3.63 -49.74
N ILE A 17 25.09 4.77 -50.26
CA ILE A 17 24.86 6.07 -49.65
C ILE A 17 23.34 6.44 -49.61
N TYR A 18 22.60 6.17 -50.69
CA TYR A 18 21.15 6.41 -50.70
C TYR A 18 20.40 5.48 -49.74
N THR A 19 20.82 4.22 -49.61
CA THR A 19 20.20 3.28 -48.68
C THR A 19 20.41 3.73 -47.22
N ILE A 20 21.62 4.15 -46.89
CA ILE A 20 21.93 4.67 -45.55
C ILE A 20 21.16 5.97 -45.26
N PHE A 21 21.09 6.86 -46.24
CA PHE A 21 20.33 8.12 -46.11
C PHE A 21 18.83 7.86 -45.84
N TRP A 22 18.21 6.99 -46.64
CA TRP A 22 16.78 6.68 -46.46
C TRP A 22 16.51 5.90 -45.17
N SER A 23 17.44 5.04 -44.73
CA SER A 23 17.34 4.35 -43.43
C SER A 23 17.40 5.35 -42.26
N LEU A 24 18.29 6.37 -42.33
CA LEU A 24 18.36 7.45 -41.36
C LEU A 24 17.07 8.30 -41.34
N VAL A 25 16.56 8.66 -42.50
CA VAL A 25 15.28 9.40 -42.63
C VAL A 25 14.14 8.58 -42.01
N PHE A 26 14.09 7.27 -42.30
CA PHE A 26 13.07 6.39 -41.72
C PHE A 26 13.15 6.34 -40.20
N VAL A 27 14.36 6.18 -39.63
CA VAL A 27 14.57 6.20 -38.18
C VAL A 27 14.14 7.54 -37.57
N VAL A 28 14.50 8.67 -38.18
CA VAL A 28 14.08 10.01 -37.72
C VAL A 28 12.54 10.16 -37.78
N VAL A 29 11.91 9.69 -38.85
CA VAL A 29 10.43 9.69 -38.97
C VAL A 29 9.78 8.82 -37.91
N VAL A 30 10.31 7.63 -37.66
CA VAL A 30 9.81 6.74 -36.59
C VAL A 30 9.97 7.39 -35.22
N ILE A 31 11.13 8.00 -34.94
CA ILE A 31 11.36 8.75 -33.69
C ILE A 31 10.37 9.94 -33.59
N TYR A 32 10.17 10.69 -34.67
CA TYR A 32 9.24 11.82 -34.69
C TYR A 32 7.79 11.38 -34.49
N LEU A 33 7.36 10.32 -35.15
CA LEU A 33 6.02 9.74 -34.98
C LEU A 33 5.81 9.22 -33.55
N ASN A 34 6.77 8.53 -32.95
CA ASN A 34 6.70 8.10 -31.56
C ASN A 34 6.74 9.30 -30.59
N ALA A 35 7.57 10.30 -30.83
CA ALA A 35 7.61 11.51 -30.02
C ALA A 35 6.32 12.34 -30.14
N SER A 36 5.64 12.32 -31.28
CA SER A 36 4.35 12.98 -31.46
C SER A 36 3.19 12.26 -30.75
N GLN A 37 3.30 10.95 -30.54
CA GLN A 37 2.38 10.16 -29.71
C GLN A 37 2.54 10.48 -28.20
N LEU A 38 3.72 10.99 -27.79
CA LEU A 38 4.04 11.37 -26.41
C LEU A 38 3.64 12.81 -26.07
N LYS A 39 2.90 13.54 -26.92
CA LYS A 39 2.36 14.84 -26.53
C LYS A 39 1.33 14.62 -25.43
N PRO A 40 1.48 15.26 -24.24
CA PRO A 40 0.48 15.15 -23.20
C PRO A 40 -0.88 15.58 -23.77
N VAL A 41 -1.86 14.71 -23.68
CA VAL A 41 -3.24 15.03 -24.02
C VAL A 41 -3.64 16.20 -23.12
N LYS A 42 -4.22 17.25 -23.70
CA LYS A 42 -4.61 18.46 -22.95
C LYS A 42 -5.55 18.04 -21.83
N GLY A 43 -5.13 18.25 -20.58
CA GLY A 43 -5.87 17.84 -19.38
C GLY A 43 -5.46 16.49 -18.77
N GLN A 44 -4.52 15.73 -19.39
CA GLN A 44 -3.97 14.50 -18.82
C GLN A 44 -3.20 14.79 -17.52
N MET A 45 -3.53 14.09 -16.45
CA MET A 45 -2.77 14.12 -15.20
C MET A 45 -1.63 13.09 -15.25
N ARG A 46 -0.50 13.45 -14.66
CA ARG A 46 0.62 12.54 -14.39
C ARG A 46 0.62 12.27 -12.89
N ILE A 47 0.40 11.05 -12.50
CA ILE A 47 0.22 10.64 -11.10
C ILE A 47 1.38 9.72 -10.71
N GLY A 48 2.18 10.11 -9.72
CA GLY A 48 3.19 9.26 -9.12
C GLY A 48 2.62 8.56 -7.90
N VAL A 49 2.76 7.25 -7.81
CA VAL A 49 2.25 6.46 -6.68
C VAL A 49 3.39 5.65 -6.05
N THR A 50 3.52 5.73 -4.73
CA THR A 50 4.47 4.92 -3.96
C THR A 50 3.83 4.46 -2.66
N TYR A 51 3.78 3.14 -2.47
CA TYR A 51 3.32 2.50 -1.24
C TYR A 51 4.54 2.07 -0.41
N MET A 52 4.35 1.78 0.87
CA MET A 52 5.45 1.27 1.69
C MET A 52 6.01 -0.07 1.15
N THR A 53 5.15 -0.90 0.55
CA THR A 53 5.51 -2.14 -0.15
C THR A 53 4.39 -2.54 -1.12
N MET A 54 4.74 -3.24 -2.20
CA MET A 54 3.77 -3.91 -3.08
C MET A 54 3.64 -5.41 -2.75
N ASN A 55 4.37 -5.91 -1.75
CA ASN A 55 4.20 -7.26 -1.22
C ASN A 55 3.04 -7.29 -0.20
N ASN A 56 1.90 -6.75 -0.58
CA ASN A 56 0.66 -6.76 0.20
C ASN A 56 -0.53 -6.56 -0.75
N GLU A 57 -1.47 -7.49 -0.75
CA GLU A 57 -2.65 -7.47 -1.62
C GLU A 57 -3.53 -6.24 -1.40
N PHE A 58 -3.57 -5.71 -0.17
CA PHE A 58 -4.28 -4.46 0.12
C PHE A 58 -3.78 -3.32 -0.78
N TYR A 59 -2.46 -3.12 -0.89
CA TYR A 59 -1.89 -2.08 -1.74
C TYR A 59 -2.00 -2.40 -3.22
N GLN A 60 -1.93 -3.68 -3.60
CA GLN A 60 -2.16 -4.10 -4.99
C GLN A 60 -3.59 -3.78 -5.42
N THR A 61 -4.59 -4.10 -4.58
CA THR A 61 -6.01 -3.82 -4.83
C THR A 61 -6.29 -2.31 -4.88
N LEU A 62 -5.74 -1.56 -3.91
CA LEU A 62 -5.82 -0.10 -3.89
C LEU A 62 -5.25 0.51 -5.17
N ASN A 63 -4.06 0.05 -5.59
CA ASN A 63 -3.41 0.52 -6.82
C ASN A 63 -4.20 0.16 -8.07
N ALA A 64 -4.71 -1.07 -8.15
CA ALA A 64 -5.51 -1.52 -9.30
C ALA A 64 -6.77 -0.65 -9.50
N GLU A 65 -7.41 -0.22 -8.41
CA GLU A 65 -8.57 0.68 -8.51
C GLU A 65 -8.17 2.10 -8.92
N ILE A 66 -7.02 2.61 -8.45
CA ILE A 66 -6.46 3.90 -8.91
C ILE A 66 -6.12 3.82 -10.40
N GLU A 67 -5.46 2.74 -10.84
CA GLU A 67 -5.05 2.50 -12.23
C GLU A 67 -6.27 2.41 -13.14
N ARG A 68 -7.28 1.62 -12.78
CA ARG A 68 -8.53 1.50 -13.52
C ARG A 68 -9.17 2.88 -13.79
N VAL A 69 -9.28 3.72 -12.75
CA VAL A 69 -9.89 5.06 -12.91
C VAL A 69 -8.97 6.02 -13.68
N ALA A 70 -7.64 5.89 -13.51
CA ALA A 70 -6.67 6.69 -14.25
C ALA A 70 -6.73 6.36 -15.75
N ASP A 71 -6.80 5.08 -16.11
CA ASP A 71 -6.92 4.62 -17.50
C ASP A 71 -8.21 5.12 -18.15
N GLU A 72 -9.35 5.04 -17.45
CA GLU A 72 -10.63 5.57 -17.94
C GLU A 72 -10.58 7.07 -18.27
N LYS A 73 -9.71 7.82 -17.58
CA LYS A 73 -9.50 9.25 -17.79
C LYS A 73 -8.35 9.57 -18.74
N GLY A 74 -7.62 8.58 -19.19
CA GLY A 74 -6.42 8.73 -20.01
C GLY A 74 -5.24 9.39 -19.26
N ASP A 75 -5.18 9.23 -17.93
CA ASP A 75 -4.10 9.72 -17.08
C ASP A 75 -2.88 8.80 -17.14
N LEU A 76 -1.71 9.34 -16.84
CA LEU A 76 -0.47 8.57 -16.75
C LEU A 76 -0.16 8.24 -15.30
N LEU A 77 -0.14 6.95 -14.98
CA LEU A 77 0.21 6.44 -13.65
C LEU A 77 1.66 5.93 -13.62
N LEU A 78 2.45 6.39 -12.66
CA LEU A 78 3.83 5.96 -12.41
C LEU A 78 3.90 5.31 -11.03
N VAL A 79 3.89 3.99 -10.96
CA VAL A 79 3.93 3.24 -9.69
C VAL A 79 5.35 2.85 -9.33
N ARG A 80 5.72 2.95 -8.04
CA ARG A 80 7.03 2.56 -7.50
C ARG A 80 6.87 1.80 -6.18
N ASN A 81 7.73 0.80 -5.99
CA ASN A 81 7.80 -0.03 -4.79
C ASN A 81 9.13 0.23 -4.05
N PRO A 82 9.12 0.83 -2.86
CA PRO A 82 10.31 1.06 -2.06
C PRO A 82 10.73 -0.13 -1.20
N GLU A 83 9.91 -1.19 -1.12
CA GLU A 83 10.24 -2.42 -0.39
C GLU A 83 10.56 -2.16 1.10
N LEU A 84 9.74 -1.35 1.78
CA LEU A 84 9.91 -0.94 3.17
C LEU A 84 11.21 -0.14 3.46
N ASP A 85 11.84 0.44 2.42
CA ASP A 85 13.05 1.27 2.54
C ASP A 85 12.73 2.76 2.38
N GLU A 86 12.97 3.53 3.46
CA GLU A 86 12.74 4.99 3.50
C GLU A 86 13.62 5.75 2.50
N GLY A 87 14.86 5.27 2.26
CA GLY A 87 15.78 5.88 1.31
C GLY A 87 15.33 5.68 -0.13
N LYS A 88 14.89 4.45 -0.47
CA LYS A 88 14.29 4.17 -1.78
C LYS A 88 13.03 5.00 -2.00
N GLN A 89 12.15 5.10 -1.00
CA GLN A 89 10.92 5.92 -1.14
C GLN A 89 11.25 7.39 -1.35
N SER A 90 12.22 7.94 -0.61
CA SER A 90 12.72 9.31 -0.80
C SER A 90 13.23 9.54 -2.24
N GLN A 91 14.02 8.60 -2.79
CA GLN A 91 14.50 8.66 -4.18
C GLN A 91 13.36 8.56 -5.20
N GLN A 92 12.34 7.76 -4.94
CA GLN A 92 11.16 7.63 -5.80
C GLN A 92 10.34 8.93 -5.85
N ILE A 93 10.22 9.64 -4.73
CA ILE A 93 9.58 10.96 -4.68
C ILE A 93 10.37 11.97 -5.53
N ASP A 94 11.70 11.99 -5.40
CA ASP A 94 12.56 12.85 -6.25
C ASP A 94 12.49 12.47 -7.74
N TYR A 95 12.38 11.18 -8.05
CA TYR A 95 12.11 10.72 -9.41
C TYR A 95 10.77 11.26 -9.94
N PHE A 96 9.68 11.19 -9.18
CA PHE A 96 8.40 11.75 -9.58
C PHE A 96 8.47 13.25 -9.84
N ARG A 97 9.24 13.99 -9.03
CA ARG A 97 9.52 15.41 -9.25
C ARG A 97 10.23 15.65 -10.60
N GLN A 98 11.26 14.83 -10.92
CA GLN A 98 11.95 14.90 -12.20
C GLN A 98 11.04 14.57 -13.40
N GLN A 99 10.12 13.62 -13.22
CA GLN A 99 9.09 13.26 -14.20
C GLN A 99 7.96 14.31 -14.32
N LYS A 100 8.01 15.38 -13.52
CA LYS A 100 7.03 16.46 -13.50
C LYS A 100 5.61 15.95 -13.33
N VAL A 101 5.39 15.04 -12.37
CA VAL A 101 4.03 14.59 -12.05
C VAL A 101 3.21 15.74 -11.48
N ASN A 102 1.90 15.69 -11.65
CA ASN A 102 0.98 16.69 -11.09
C ASN A 102 0.66 16.39 -9.62
N VAL A 103 0.57 15.09 -9.29
CA VAL A 103 0.19 14.60 -7.97
C VAL A 103 1.10 13.44 -7.57
N ILE A 104 1.47 13.39 -6.31
CA ILE A 104 2.07 12.20 -5.68
C ILE A 104 1.05 11.64 -4.70
N VAL A 105 0.71 10.36 -4.87
CA VAL A 105 -0.04 9.54 -3.90
C VAL A 105 0.97 8.71 -3.12
N ILE A 106 1.03 8.89 -1.82
CA ILE A 106 2.01 8.24 -0.95
C ILE A 106 1.35 7.49 0.21
N ASN A 107 1.71 6.21 0.37
CA ASN A 107 1.64 5.52 1.64
C ASN A 107 3.06 5.46 2.22
N PRO A 108 3.37 6.23 3.28
CA PRO A 108 4.75 6.37 3.74
C PRO A 108 5.27 5.10 4.41
N VAL A 109 6.51 4.71 4.10
CA VAL A 109 7.22 3.62 4.80
C VAL A 109 7.32 3.93 6.30
N LYS A 110 7.54 5.21 6.63
CA LYS A 110 7.58 5.72 7.99
C LYS A 110 7.06 7.14 8.05
N GLY A 111 6.10 7.39 8.95
CA GLY A 111 5.36 8.65 9.02
C GLY A 111 6.21 9.86 9.45
N ASP A 112 7.26 9.65 10.23
CA ASP A 112 8.18 10.68 10.76
C ASP A 112 9.54 10.72 10.04
N SER A 113 9.70 9.99 8.91
CA SER A 113 10.97 9.91 8.18
C SER A 113 11.47 11.27 7.69
N PRO A 114 12.62 11.77 8.17
CA PRO A 114 13.17 13.04 7.71
C PRO A 114 13.53 13.02 6.21
N LYS A 115 13.93 11.86 5.69
CA LYS A 115 14.28 11.69 4.26
C LYS A 115 13.06 11.84 3.37
N ILE A 116 11.97 11.14 3.71
CA ILE A 116 10.69 11.21 2.98
C ILE A 116 10.13 12.63 3.05
N ILE A 117 10.09 13.22 4.25
CA ILE A 117 9.58 14.58 4.45
C ILE A 117 10.39 15.61 3.65
N ALA A 118 11.72 15.50 3.61
CA ALA A 118 12.56 16.40 2.83
C ALA A 118 12.28 16.31 1.32
N SER A 119 12.09 15.08 0.78
CA SER A 119 11.75 14.90 -0.64
C SER A 119 10.35 15.42 -0.97
N LEU A 120 9.37 15.23 -0.07
CA LEU A 120 8.03 15.78 -0.23
C LEU A 120 8.01 17.32 -0.19
N LYS A 121 8.85 17.96 0.64
CA LYS A 121 9.02 19.42 0.65
C LYS A 121 9.51 19.91 -0.70
N ARG A 122 10.55 19.27 -1.28
CA ARG A 122 11.05 19.60 -2.62
C ARG A 122 10.01 19.39 -3.73
N ALA A 123 9.19 18.34 -3.62
CA ALA A 123 8.10 18.09 -4.55
C ALA A 123 7.03 19.20 -4.47
N ARG A 124 6.65 19.59 -3.26
CA ARG A 124 5.71 20.71 -3.03
C ARG A 124 6.23 22.04 -3.57
N GLU A 125 7.50 22.37 -3.34
CA GLU A 125 8.16 23.56 -3.88
C GLU A 125 8.15 23.58 -5.43
N ALA A 126 8.15 22.41 -6.05
CA ALA A 126 7.97 22.25 -7.49
C ALA A 126 6.49 22.30 -7.96
N GLY A 127 5.55 22.60 -7.06
CA GLY A 127 4.11 22.73 -7.36
C GLY A 127 3.35 21.40 -7.42
N ILE A 128 3.96 20.30 -7.01
CA ILE A 128 3.33 18.97 -7.02
C ILE A 128 2.40 18.84 -5.83
N LYS A 129 1.17 18.37 -6.06
CA LYS A 129 0.18 18.05 -5.02
C LYS A 129 0.51 16.71 -4.37
N ILE A 130 0.19 16.58 -3.08
CA ILE A 130 0.54 15.39 -2.29
C ILE A 130 -0.71 14.86 -1.60
N ILE A 131 -1.04 13.59 -1.85
CA ILE A 131 -2.14 12.87 -1.21
C ILE A 131 -1.53 11.72 -0.40
N ALA A 132 -1.77 11.70 0.90
CA ALA A 132 -1.47 10.53 1.74
C ALA A 132 -2.61 9.51 1.64
N VAL A 133 -2.29 8.23 1.51
CA VAL A 133 -3.28 7.15 1.46
C VAL A 133 -2.95 6.07 2.48
N ASP A 134 -3.98 5.49 3.12
CA ASP A 134 -3.92 4.44 4.15
C ASP A 134 -3.21 4.86 5.44
N SER A 135 -2.02 5.47 5.36
CA SER A 135 -1.29 6.03 6.50
C SER A 135 -0.89 7.47 6.25
N GLN A 136 -0.64 8.20 7.32
CA GLN A 136 -0.33 9.63 7.31
C GLN A 136 1.15 9.88 7.65
N LEU A 137 1.59 11.11 7.40
CA LEU A 137 2.87 11.65 7.85
C LEU A 137 2.69 12.39 9.17
N SER A 138 3.59 12.20 10.13
CA SER A 138 3.47 12.79 11.48
C SER A 138 3.80 14.29 11.52
N HIS A 139 4.72 14.74 10.65
CA HIS A 139 5.27 16.11 10.69
C HIS A 139 5.27 16.78 9.32
N PHE A 140 4.31 16.42 8.46
CA PHE A 140 4.16 17.02 7.16
C PHE A 140 2.68 17.04 6.76
N THR A 141 2.14 18.24 6.59
CA THR A 141 0.75 18.41 6.14
C THR A 141 0.68 18.16 4.64
N VAL A 142 -0.16 17.23 4.20
CA VAL A 142 -0.43 16.93 2.80
C VAL A 142 -1.61 17.76 2.26
N ASP A 143 -1.80 17.81 0.94
CA ASP A 143 -2.96 18.50 0.34
C ASP A 143 -4.28 17.77 0.65
N ALA A 144 -4.25 16.43 0.72
CA ALA A 144 -5.36 15.62 1.19
C ALA A 144 -4.87 14.28 1.74
N SER A 145 -5.66 13.66 2.62
CA SER A 145 -5.44 12.30 3.09
C SER A 145 -6.70 11.45 2.95
N VAL A 146 -6.52 10.18 2.54
CA VAL A 146 -7.59 9.18 2.44
C VAL A 146 -7.16 7.98 3.26
N VAL A 147 -7.76 7.78 4.43
CA VAL A 147 -7.37 6.79 5.42
C VAL A 147 -8.58 6.04 5.96
N SER A 148 -8.39 4.85 6.50
CA SER A 148 -9.42 4.19 7.32
C SER A 148 -9.57 4.86 8.69
N ASP A 149 -10.68 4.61 9.38
CA ASP A 149 -10.80 4.92 10.80
C ASP A 149 -9.98 3.93 11.63
N ASN A 150 -8.65 4.12 11.60
CA ASN A 150 -7.71 3.18 12.22
C ASN A 150 -7.87 3.08 13.73
N TYR A 151 -8.18 4.19 14.42
CA TYR A 151 -8.45 4.15 15.85
C TYR A 151 -9.69 3.30 16.15
N GLN A 152 -10.79 3.55 15.40
CA GLN A 152 -12.01 2.77 15.53
C GLN A 152 -11.79 1.28 15.20
N ALA A 153 -10.90 0.95 14.26
CA ALA A 153 -10.56 -0.44 13.99
C ALA A 153 -9.99 -1.15 15.23
N GLY A 154 -9.08 -0.51 15.95
CA GLY A 154 -8.58 -1.04 17.22
C GLY A 154 -9.66 -1.17 18.29
N VAL A 155 -10.53 -0.18 18.41
CA VAL A 155 -11.69 -0.23 19.32
C VAL A 155 -12.59 -1.44 19.03
N LEU A 156 -12.89 -1.69 17.74
CA LEU A 156 -13.73 -2.83 17.34
C LEU A 156 -13.09 -4.17 17.66
N VAL A 157 -11.77 -4.32 17.50
CA VAL A 157 -11.05 -5.54 17.90
C VAL A 157 -11.19 -5.76 19.41
N ALA A 158 -10.94 -4.72 20.23
CA ALA A 158 -11.06 -4.83 21.68
C ALA A 158 -12.48 -5.20 22.11
N GLN A 159 -13.50 -4.54 21.56
CA GLN A 159 -14.91 -4.83 21.85
C GLN A 159 -15.30 -6.27 21.48
N ARG A 160 -14.79 -6.79 20.34
CA ARG A 160 -15.03 -8.18 19.95
C ARG A 160 -14.35 -9.16 20.92
N LEU A 161 -13.09 -8.92 21.29
CA LEU A 161 -12.37 -9.72 22.29
C LEU A 161 -13.14 -9.75 23.61
N MET A 162 -13.54 -8.60 24.15
CA MET A 162 -14.28 -8.50 25.42
C MET A 162 -15.66 -9.17 25.38
N LYS A 163 -16.29 -9.23 24.22
CA LYS A 163 -17.57 -9.96 24.04
C LYS A 163 -17.37 -11.48 24.08
N GLN A 164 -16.19 -11.98 23.66
CA GLN A 164 -15.93 -13.42 23.53
C GLN A 164 -15.26 -14.02 24.78
N LYS A 165 -14.38 -13.28 25.45
CA LYS A 165 -13.58 -13.74 26.57
C LYS A 165 -13.72 -12.78 27.75
N ASN A 166 -13.79 -13.31 28.95
CA ASN A 166 -13.83 -12.53 30.20
C ASN A 166 -12.45 -12.05 30.64
N GLU A 167 -11.40 -12.72 30.17
CA GLU A 167 -9.99 -12.39 30.44
C GLU A 167 -9.11 -12.78 29.27
N ALA A 168 -7.97 -12.12 29.09
CA ALA A 168 -7.01 -12.46 28.04
C ALA A 168 -5.57 -12.08 28.40
N LYS A 169 -4.62 -12.95 28.01
CA LYS A 169 -3.18 -12.65 27.96
C LYS A 169 -2.80 -12.40 26.50
N ILE A 170 -2.54 -11.14 26.19
CA ILE A 170 -2.50 -10.63 24.82
C ILE A 170 -1.07 -10.46 24.35
N LEU A 171 -0.73 -11.06 23.21
CA LEU A 171 0.45 -10.74 22.41
C LEU A 171 0.04 -9.74 21.32
N LEU A 172 0.64 -8.53 21.33
CA LEU A 172 0.43 -7.52 20.30
C LEU A 172 1.47 -7.65 19.19
N LEU A 173 1.02 -7.64 17.95
CA LEU A 173 1.89 -7.55 16.78
C LEU A 173 1.79 -6.14 16.19
N GLU A 174 2.92 -5.43 16.14
CA GLU A 174 2.99 -3.99 15.89
C GLU A 174 3.76 -3.63 14.60
N HIS A 175 3.61 -2.38 14.18
CA HIS A 175 4.49 -1.72 13.20
C HIS A 175 4.73 -0.29 13.65
N LYS A 176 5.86 -0.06 14.32
CA LYS A 176 6.25 1.24 14.87
C LYS A 176 6.66 2.22 13.78
N GLY A 177 6.29 3.48 13.98
CA GLY A 177 6.56 4.56 13.02
C GLY A 177 5.58 4.61 11.85
N THR A 178 4.54 3.74 11.84
CA THR A 178 3.45 3.78 10.87
C THR A 178 2.17 4.26 11.56
N VAL A 179 1.72 5.46 11.22
CA VAL A 179 0.61 6.15 11.92
C VAL A 179 -0.67 5.31 11.96
N SER A 180 -1.03 4.64 10.85
CA SER A 180 -2.22 3.78 10.82
C SER A 180 -2.13 2.62 11.80
N ALA A 181 -0.98 1.94 11.87
CA ALA A 181 -0.77 0.83 12.80
C ALA A 181 -0.76 1.31 14.26
N GLU A 182 -0.10 2.42 14.56
CA GLU A 182 -0.08 3.01 15.90
C GLU A 182 -1.48 3.40 16.36
N GLN A 183 -2.31 3.98 15.49
CA GLN A 183 -3.70 4.31 15.80
C GLN A 183 -4.56 3.07 16.10
N ARG A 184 -4.36 1.96 15.36
CA ARG A 184 -5.04 0.68 15.62
C ARG A 184 -4.71 0.14 16.99
N ILE A 185 -3.41 0.06 17.31
CA ILE A 185 -2.94 -0.40 18.62
C ILE A 185 -3.42 0.53 19.73
N GLN A 186 -3.37 1.86 19.53
CA GLN A 186 -3.86 2.81 20.52
C GLN A 186 -5.35 2.66 20.79
N GLY A 187 -6.20 2.56 19.74
CA GLY A 187 -7.64 2.34 19.92
C GLY A 187 -7.95 1.06 20.67
N PHE A 188 -7.20 -0.02 20.42
CA PHE A 188 -7.30 -1.27 21.16
C PHE A 188 -6.94 -1.08 22.64
N LEU A 189 -5.76 -0.50 22.92
CA LEU A 189 -5.24 -0.30 24.28
C LEU A 189 -6.14 0.61 25.12
N ASP A 190 -6.61 1.72 24.55
CA ASP A 190 -7.49 2.67 25.26
C ASP A 190 -8.83 1.99 25.65
N THR A 191 -9.32 1.07 24.80
CA THR A 191 -10.57 0.35 25.07
C THR A 191 -10.43 -0.65 26.21
N ILE A 192 -9.28 -1.33 26.36
CA ILE A 192 -9.05 -2.30 27.44
C ILE A 192 -8.42 -1.67 28.69
N GLN A 193 -8.07 -0.39 28.67
CA GLN A 193 -7.29 0.27 29.71
C GLN A 193 -7.88 0.15 31.13
N SER A 194 -9.20 0.20 31.25
CA SER A 194 -9.91 0.10 32.54
C SER A 194 -10.21 -1.33 32.95
N GLU A 195 -9.85 -2.32 32.16
CA GLU A 195 -10.25 -3.72 32.30
C GLU A 195 -9.03 -4.60 32.66
N PRO A 196 -8.71 -4.76 33.96
CA PRO A 196 -7.48 -5.45 34.40
C PRO A 196 -7.41 -6.95 34.03
N ALA A 197 -8.53 -7.54 33.59
CA ALA A 197 -8.60 -8.90 33.10
C ALA A 197 -7.92 -9.06 31.72
N TYR A 198 -7.69 -7.97 30.95
CA TYR A 198 -7.06 -8.01 29.64
C TYR A 198 -5.63 -7.45 29.73
N GLN A 199 -4.66 -8.37 29.73
CA GLN A 199 -3.26 -8.04 29.98
C GLN A 199 -2.42 -8.18 28.72
N VAL A 200 -1.73 -7.11 28.31
CA VAL A 200 -0.70 -7.20 27.27
C VAL A 200 0.56 -7.78 27.89
N VAL A 201 0.86 -9.04 27.54
CA VAL A 201 2.00 -9.80 28.10
C VAL A 201 3.23 -9.77 27.17
N GLY A 202 3.06 -9.41 25.90
CA GLY A 202 4.15 -9.29 24.92
C GLY A 202 3.82 -8.35 23.78
N ARG A 203 4.86 -7.84 23.12
CA ARG A 203 4.76 -6.96 21.94
C ARG A 203 5.87 -7.29 20.96
N GLU A 204 5.51 -7.56 19.70
CA GLU A 204 6.46 -7.91 18.65
C GLU A 204 6.34 -6.99 17.44
N GLU A 205 7.49 -6.54 16.95
CA GLU A 205 7.58 -5.73 15.74
C GLU A 205 7.56 -6.65 14.51
N THR A 206 6.47 -6.61 13.75
CA THR A 206 6.28 -7.49 12.58
C THR A 206 6.22 -6.73 11.26
N ARG A 207 6.21 -5.40 11.33
CA ARG A 207 6.06 -4.50 10.16
C ARG A 207 4.84 -4.86 9.29
N GLY A 208 3.86 -5.56 9.87
CA GLY A 208 2.66 -6.02 9.19
C GLY A 208 2.91 -7.06 8.09
N GLN A 209 4.00 -7.85 8.19
CA GLN A 209 4.39 -8.84 7.18
C GLN A 209 4.31 -10.26 7.77
N THR A 210 3.73 -11.18 7.01
CA THR A 210 3.61 -12.62 7.39
C THR A 210 4.98 -13.22 7.65
N GLU A 211 5.95 -12.95 6.78
CA GLU A 211 7.32 -13.44 6.84
C GLU A 211 8.14 -12.91 8.01
N LEU A 212 7.71 -11.84 8.67
CA LEU A 212 8.31 -11.32 9.89
C LEU A 212 7.51 -11.75 11.14
N ALA A 213 6.20 -11.86 11.02
CA ALA A 213 5.35 -12.27 12.13
C ALA A 213 5.57 -13.75 12.53
N LEU A 214 5.71 -14.64 11.54
CA LEU A 214 5.94 -16.08 11.81
C LEU A 214 7.17 -16.32 12.69
N PRO A 215 8.40 -15.89 12.33
CA PRO A 215 9.56 -16.14 13.18
C PRO A 215 9.50 -15.37 14.50
N ALA A 216 8.92 -14.16 14.55
CA ALA A 216 8.78 -13.41 15.79
C ALA A 216 7.89 -14.13 16.81
N VAL A 217 6.72 -14.60 16.38
CA VAL A 217 5.81 -15.36 17.26
C VAL A 217 6.38 -16.72 17.63
N SER A 218 7.07 -17.42 16.69
CA SER A 218 7.76 -18.66 17.01
C SER A 218 8.83 -18.48 18.11
N GLN A 219 9.57 -17.36 18.06
CA GLN A 219 10.55 -17.03 19.11
C GLN A 219 9.88 -16.79 20.46
N VAL A 220 8.78 -16.03 20.48
CA VAL A 220 7.99 -15.77 21.70
C VAL A 220 7.51 -17.09 22.34
N ILE A 221 7.06 -18.04 21.51
CA ILE A 221 6.63 -19.37 21.97
C ILE A 221 7.81 -20.16 22.55
N GLN A 222 8.96 -20.17 21.87
CA GLN A 222 10.17 -20.87 22.33
C GLN A 222 10.74 -20.27 23.62
N ASP A 223 10.61 -18.97 23.82
CA ASP A 223 11.02 -18.26 25.04
C ASP A 223 10.07 -18.56 26.22
N GLY A 224 8.98 -19.29 25.99
CA GLY A 224 8.04 -19.73 27.01
C GLY A 224 7.06 -18.66 27.49
N LEU A 225 6.84 -17.59 26.72
CA LEU A 225 5.81 -16.60 27.05
C LEU A 225 4.43 -17.23 26.94
N VAL A 226 3.63 -17.10 28.00
CA VAL A 226 2.26 -17.62 28.03
C VAL A 226 1.30 -16.54 27.60
N PHE A 227 0.61 -16.76 26.47
CA PHE A 227 -0.46 -15.92 25.93
C PHE A 227 -1.60 -16.82 25.42
N ASP A 228 -2.80 -16.28 25.30
CA ASP A 228 -4.00 -16.96 24.78
C ASP A 228 -4.73 -16.15 23.71
N THR A 229 -4.20 -14.98 23.41
CA THR A 229 -4.79 -14.06 22.43
C THR A 229 -3.68 -13.34 21.66
N VAL A 230 -3.82 -13.27 20.34
CA VAL A 230 -2.99 -12.45 19.46
C VAL A 230 -3.85 -11.33 18.87
N VAL A 231 -3.40 -10.09 19.00
CA VAL A 231 -3.99 -8.93 18.34
C VAL A 231 -2.95 -8.37 17.37
N ALA A 232 -3.22 -8.53 16.09
CA ALA A 232 -2.32 -8.10 15.03
C ALA A 232 -2.78 -6.78 14.41
N LEU A 233 -1.82 -5.92 14.12
CA LEU A 233 -2.07 -4.63 13.47
C LEU A 233 -2.76 -4.79 12.09
N ASN A 234 -2.59 -5.96 11.44
CA ASN A 234 -3.22 -6.31 10.17
C ASN A 234 -3.36 -7.84 9.98
N ASP A 235 -4.08 -8.25 8.93
CA ASP A 235 -4.37 -9.66 8.64
C ASP A 235 -3.10 -10.45 8.28
N ARG A 236 -2.14 -9.85 7.57
CA ARG A 236 -0.88 -10.54 7.22
C ARG A 236 -0.08 -10.95 8.45
N ALA A 237 0.01 -10.07 9.45
CA ALA A 237 0.65 -10.41 10.72
C ALA A 237 -0.16 -11.45 11.50
N ALA A 238 -1.49 -11.39 11.47
CA ALA A 238 -2.38 -12.38 12.06
C ALA A 238 -2.17 -13.79 11.43
N ILE A 239 -2.11 -13.86 10.10
CA ILE A 239 -1.85 -15.12 9.36
C ILE A 239 -0.46 -15.67 9.70
N GLY A 240 0.56 -14.81 9.80
CA GLY A 240 1.90 -15.22 10.22
C GLY A 240 1.91 -15.78 11.65
N SER A 241 1.14 -15.19 12.57
CA SER A 241 1.01 -15.72 13.94
C SER A 241 0.29 -17.07 13.98
N LEU A 242 -0.77 -17.26 13.18
CA LEU A 242 -1.45 -18.54 13.04
C LEU A 242 -0.48 -19.63 12.57
N ALA A 243 0.33 -19.35 11.54
CA ALA A 243 1.34 -20.28 11.04
C ALA A 243 2.33 -20.66 12.14
N ALA A 244 2.87 -19.70 12.89
CA ALA A 244 3.79 -19.94 14.00
C ALA A 244 3.17 -20.83 15.10
N ILE A 245 1.91 -20.56 15.47
CA ILE A 245 1.18 -21.34 16.48
C ILE A 245 1.00 -22.81 16.03
N LYS A 246 0.64 -23.02 14.75
CA LYS A 246 0.48 -24.36 14.17
C LYS A 246 1.81 -25.11 14.05
N GLU A 247 2.87 -24.46 13.59
CA GLU A 247 4.21 -25.06 13.48
C GLU A 247 4.78 -25.47 14.84
N ASN A 248 4.57 -24.67 15.88
CA ASN A 248 5.03 -24.96 17.23
C ASN A 248 4.06 -25.85 18.03
N GLN A 249 2.95 -26.28 17.43
CA GLN A 249 1.97 -27.22 18.00
C GLN A 249 1.49 -26.82 19.41
N LEU A 250 1.16 -25.51 19.60
CA LEU A 250 0.60 -25.07 20.87
C LEU A 250 -0.70 -25.85 21.18
N ALA A 251 -0.75 -26.51 22.30
CA ALA A 251 -1.89 -27.33 22.71
C ALA A 251 -3.09 -26.48 23.18
N GLN A 252 -2.85 -25.26 23.67
CA GLN A 252 -3.89 -24.37 24.15
C GLN A 252 -4.55 -23.61 22.98
N PRO A 253 -5.87 -23.38 23.05
CA PRO A 253 -6.54 -22.56 22.06
C PRO A 253 -6.03 -21.10 22.10
N ILE A 254 -5.75 -20.54 20.95
CA ILE A 254 -5.33 -19.13 20.80
C ILE A 254 -6.36 -18.38 19.98
N SER A 255 -6.86 -17.26 20.50
CA SER A 255 -7.77 -16.36 19.76
C SER A 255 -6.98 -15.32 18.98
N ILE A 256 -7.15 -15.25 17.67
CA ILE A 256 -6.40 -14.34 16.79
C ILE A 256 -7.33 -13.31 16.14
N TYR A 257 -6.96 -12.05 16.23
CA TYR A 257 -7.67 -10.92 15.61
C TYR A 257 -6.75 -10.18 14.66
N GLY A 258 -7.29 -9.81 13.49
CA GLY A 258 -6.62 -9.03 12.47
C GLY A 258 -7.37 -7.74 12.13
N ILE A 259 -6.82 -7.00 11.19
CA ILE A 259 -7.42 -5.82 10.55
C ILE A 259 -7.00 -5.86 9.09
N ASP A 260 -7.91 -5.74 8.20
CA ASP A 260 -7.94 -5.49 6.76
C ASP A 260 -9.25 -6.05 6.16
N GLY A 261 -9.75 -7.19 6.66
CA GLY A 261 -10.86 -7.92 6.06
C GLY A 261 -10.44 -8.59 4.74
N SER A 262 -9.20 -9.08 4.68
CA SER A 262 -8.63 -9.69 3.48
C SER A 262 -9.38 -10.96 3.07
N PRO A 263 -9.34 -11.34 1.78
CA PRO A 263 -9.90 -12.61 1.31
C PRO A 263 -9.39 -13.80 2.12
N ASP A 264 -8.08 -13.93 2.28
CA ASP A 264 -7.45 -15.03 3.03
C ASP A 264 -7.94 -15.09 4.48
N MET A 265 -8.05 -13.94 5.15
CA MET A 265 -8.51 -13.89 6.53
C MET A 265 -9.97 -14.29 6.66
N LYS A 266 -10.84 -13.93 5.70
CA LYS A 266 -12.24 -14.38 5.68
C LYS A 266 -12.36 -15.89 5.45
N VAL A 267 -11.54 -16.46 4.58
CA VAL A 267 -11.47 -17.93 4.43
C VAL A 267 -11.05 -18.59 5.72
N LEU A 268 -9.98 -18.09 6.36
CA LEU A 268 -9.49 -18.63 7.63
C LEU A 268 -10.52 -18.49 8.76
N LEU A 269 -11.25 -17.38 8.80
CA LEU A 269 -12.33 -17.14 9.76
C LEU A 269 -13.46 -18.17 9.63
N SER A 270 -13.72 -18.66 8.40
CA SER A 270 -14.73 -19.70 8.12
C SER A 270 -14.23 -21.12 8.32
N THR A 271 -12.90 -21.36 8.31
CA THR A 271 -12.30 -22.71 8.23
C THR A 271 -11.45 -23.08 9.44
N THR A 272 -11.13 -22.14 10.35
CA THR A 272 -10.34 -22.40 11.55
C THR A 272 -11.04 -21.92 12.82
N ASP A 273 -10.70 -22.53 13.94
CA ASP A 273 -11.22 -22.12 15.26
C ASP A 273 -10.39 -21.00 15.89
N ASP A 274 -9.14 -20.79 15.43
CA ASP A 274 -8.22 -19.83 16.06
C ASP A 274 -8.48 -18.40 15.64
N ILE A 275 -8.96 -18.17 14.39
CA ILE A 275 -9.29 -16.81 13.91
C ILE A 275 -10.67 -16.42 14.43
N GLU A 276 -10.74 -15.30 15.14
CA GLU A 276 -11.97 -14.83 15.80
C GLU A 276 -12.59 -13.61 15.14
N GLY A 277 -11.79 -12.84 14.39
CA GLY A 277 -12.30 -11.67 13.66
C GLY A 277 -11.22 -10.87 12.96
N THR A 278 -11.67 -10.08 12.01
CA THR A 278 -10.89 -9.06 11.34
C THR A 278 -11.72 -7.80 11.14
N VAL A 279 -11.10 -6.63 11.26
CA VAL A 279 -11.79 -5.38 10.96
C VAL A 279 -11.56 -4.99 9.51
N ALA A 280 -12.62 -5.01 8.73
CA ALA A 280 -12.56 -4.74 7.31
C ALA A 280 -12.23 -3.29 7.00
N GLN A 281 -11.26 -3.09 6.12
CA GLN A 281 -10.97 -1.87 5.38
C GLN A 281 -11.48 -1.99 3.95
N SER A 282 -11.57 -0.88 3.23
CA SER A 282 -11.98 -0.89 1.82
C SER A 282 -10.94 -0.23 0.92
N PRO A 283 -9.94 -0.99 0.40
CA PRO A 283 -8.96 -0.47 -0.54
C PRO A 283 -9.61 0.06 -1.83
N LEU A 284 -10.71 -0.55 -2.27
CA LEU A 284 -11.47 -0.10 -3.43
C LEU A 284 -12.10 1.28 -3.21
N LYS A 285 -12.74 1.51 -2.04
CA LYS A 285 -13.31 2.84 -1.71
C LYS A 285 -12.20 3.88 -1.54
N MET A 286 -11.05 3.50 -0.96
CA MET A 286 -9.89 4.38 -0.86
C MET A 286 -9.38 4.79 -2.24
N GLY A 287 -9.17 3.85 -3.16
CA GLY A 287 -8.70 4.13 -4.52
C GLY A 287 -9.65 5.09 -5.26
N ARG A 288 -10.95 4.81 -5.21
CA ARG A 288 -11.96 5.72 -5.78
C ARG A 288 -11.92 7.11 -5.17
N GLN A 289 -11.78 7.20 -3.84
CA GLN A 289 -11.73 8.49 -3.15
C GLN A 289 -10.47 9.28 -3.50
N VAL A 290 -9.31 8.63 -3.62
CA VAL A 290 -8.07 9.26 -4.10
C VAL A 290 -8.29 9.86 -5.48
N MET A 291 -8.86 9.11 -6.42
CA MET A 291 -9.12 9.59 -7.78
C MET A 291 -10.17 10.70 -7.84
N GLN A 292 -11.16 10.70 -6.94
CA GLN A 292 -12.10 11.83 -6.79
C GLN A 292 -11.39 13.11 -6.32
N VAL A 293 -10.45 13.00 -5.38
CA VAL A 293 -9.64 14.15 -4.93
C VAL A 293 -8.77 14.67 -6.07
N ILE A 294 -8.12 13.80 -6.84
CA ILE A 294 -7.32 14.17 -8.02
C ILE A 294 -8.20 14.89 -9.05
N GLU A 295 -9.44 14.43 -9.26
CA GLU A 295 -10.38 15.10 -10.17
C GLU A 295 -10.78 16.52 -9.69
N CYS A 296 -10.97 16.67 -8.36
CA CYS A 296 -11.19 18.01 -7.79
C CYS A 296 -9.97 18.92 -8.01
N MET A 297 -8.76 18.41 -7.82
CA MET A 297 -7.50 19.15 -8.10
C MET A 297 -7.38 19.54 -9.57
N ARG A 298 -7.72 18.62 -10.50
CA ARG A 298 -7.73 18.88 -11.95
C ARG A 298 -8.67 20.00 -12.35
N THR A 299 -9.86 20.01 -11.77
CA THR A 299 -10.96 20.93 -12.15
C THR A 299 -11.02 22.19 -11.29
N GLY A 300 -10.11 22.33 -10.32
CA GLY A 300 -10.09 23.48 -9.38
C GLY A 300 -11.27 23.48 -8.40
N LYS A 301 -11.93 22.34 -8.20
CA LYS A 301 -13.01 22.20 -7.22
C LYS A 301 -12.45 22.01 -5.80
N THR A 302 -13.24 22.37 -4.80
CA THR A 302 -12.91 22.18 -3.39
C THR A 302 -12.90 20.69 -3.02
N TYR A 303 -12.03 20.30 -2.11
CA TYR A 303 -11.95 18.98 -1.52
C TYR A 303 -11.60 19.09 -0.02
N LYS A 304 -11.84 18.02 0.74
CA LYS A 304 -11.50 17.97 2.17
C LYS A 304 -10.01 17.65 2.35
N GLU A 305 -9.43 18.15 3.43
CA GLU A 305 -8.05 17.77 3.82
C GLU A 305 -7.96 16.32 4.29
N GLN A 306 -9.04 15.75 4.82
CA GLN A 306 -9.10 14.36 5.28
C GLN A 306 -10.42 13.68 4.90
N TYR A 307 -10.27 12.48 4.37
CA TYR A 307 -11.34 11.51 4.14
C TYR A 307 -11.08 10.27 4.97
N LYS A 308 -11.99 10.02 5.92
CA LYS A 308 -11.93 8.85 6.78
C LYS A 308 -12.93 7.82 6.29
N ILE A 309 -12.44 6.66 5.83
CA ILE A 309 -13.26 5.56 5.34
C ILE A 309 -13.70 4.72 6.54
N PRO A 310 -15.00 4.47 6.71
CA PRO A 310 -15.51 3.64 7.79
C PRO A 310 -14.96 2.21 7.73
N VAL A 311 -14.85 1.59 8.90
CA VAL A 311 -14.42 0.21 9.09
C VAL A 311 -15.51 -0.58 9.80
N GLU A 312 -15.51 -1.90 9.63
CA GLU A 312 -16.51 -2.78 10.26
C GLU A 312 -15.88 -4.11 10.68
N MET A 313 -16.39 -4.70 11.76
CA MET A 313 -15.94 -6.01 12.23
C MET A 313 -16.55 -7.13 11.39
N ILE A 314 -15.71 -7.99 10.88
CA ILE A 314 -16.08 -9.30 10.30
C ILE A 314 -15.65 -10.38 11.28
N ASP A 315 -16.59 -11.22 11.66
CA ASP A 315 -16.40 -12.31 12.60
C ASP A 315 -17.19 -13.56 12.15
N LYS A 316 -17.11 -14.64 12.93
CA LYS A 316 -17.80 -15.91 12.64
C LYS A 316 -19.34 -15.75 12.51
N ASP A 317 -19.91 -14.73 13.17
CA ASP A 317 -21.36 -14.50 13.18
C ASP A 317 -21.88 -13.81 11.90
N ASN A 318 -20.97 -13.19 11.12
CA ASN A 318 -21.36 -12.37 9.97
C ASN A 318 -20.54 -12.57 8.68
N VAL A 319 -19.48 -13.39 8.70
CA VAL A 319 -18.57 -13.61 7.55
C VAL A 319 -19.32 -14.08 6.30
N ASP A 320 -20.39 -14.84 6.44
CA ASP A 320 -21.22 -15.34 5.33
C ASP A 320 -21.93 -14.23 4.53
N ARG A 321 -21.95 -12.99 5.05
CA ARG A 321 -22.54 -11.83 4.37
C ARG A 321 -21.55 -11.13 3.43
N TYR A 322 -20.30 -11.55 3.43
CA TYR A 322 -19.22 -10.94 2.65
C TYR A 322 -18.76 -11.87 1.53
N ASP A 323 -18.35 -11.28 0.42
CA ASP A 323 -17.63 -12.04 -0.61
C ASP A 323 -16.27 -12.46 -0.03
N VAL A 324 -16.10 -13.77 0.19
CA VAL A 324 -14.86 -14.33 0.75
C VAL A 324 -13.66 -14.16 -0.20
N ASN A 325 -13.89 -14.00 -1.51
CA ASN A 325 -12.84 -13.86 -2.51
C ASN A 325 -12.55 -12.40 -2.90
N GLY A 326 -13.32 -11.44 -2.40
CA GLY A 326 -13.22 -10.04 -2.75
C GLY A 326 -12.84 -9.13 -1.58
N TRP A 327 -12.57 -7.88 -1.87
CA TRP A 327 -12.44 -6.80 -0.89
C TRP A 327 -13.76 -6.01 -0.76
N GLN A 328 -13.96 -5.35 0.40
CA GLN A 328 -15.16 -4.55 0.68
C GLN A 328 -15.10 -3.15 0.07
#